data_a337dc17192ca189db42c62f01e50194
#
_entry.id   a337dc17192ca189db42c62f01e50194
#
_cell.length_a   1.000
_cell.length_b   1.000
_cell.length_c   1.000
_cell.angle_alpha   90.00
_cell.angle_beta   90.00
_cell.angle_gamma   90.00
#
_symmetry.space_group_name_H-M   'P 1'
#
loop_
_entity.id
_entity.type
_entity.pdbx_description
1 polymer ?
#
loop_
_entity_poly.entity_id
_entity_poly.type
_entity_poly.pdbx_seq_one_letter_code
_entity_poly.pdbx_strand_id
1 'polypeptide(L)'
;MSYVIQGIQHIGIAVSDMDASLKLYRKLFGLDMPFFDAEAPAPLMDSHCKGETIVKRASMVLNHQGGSAVEVISPTSFKPQGPVFAIRQGDLGIGSTMVKTPDIRKMHEHALSVIPNTCDQEMVIDPLGRLTFFLRDF
;
A
#
# COMPACT_ATOMS: atom_id res chain seq x y z
N MET A 1 -21.75 3.86 -26.63
CA MET A 1 -20.95 2.92 -25.79
C MET A 1 -21.30 3.23 -24.34
N SER A 2 -21.76 2.24 -23.57
CA SER A 2 -21.94 2.38 -22.13
C SER A 2 -20.61 2.10 -21.44
N TYR A 3 -20.08 3.04 -20.70
CA TYR A 3 -18.88 2.84 -19.87
C TYR A 3 -19.32 2.18 -18.56
N VAL A 4 -18.71 1.04 -18.23
CA VAL A 4 -18.98 0.34 -16.97
C VAL A 4 -17.74 0.51 -16.08
N ILE A 5 -17.92 1.17 -14.94
CA ILE A 5 -16.89 1.23 -13.89
C ILE A 5 -17.06 0.01 -13.02
N GLN A 6 -16.05 -0.86 -12.99
CA GLN A 6 -16.10 -2.14 -12.26
C GLN A 6 -15.45 -2.07 -10.87
N GLY A 7 -14.80 -0.97 -10.53
CA GLY A 7 -14.16 -0.77 -9.22
C GLY A 7 -12.72 -0.30 -9.32
N ILE A 8 -12.03 -0.30 -8.18
CA ILE A 8 -10.61 0.05 -8.06
C ILE A 8 -9.79 -1.20 -8.35
N GLN A 9 -8.92 -1.12 -9.36
CA GLN A 9 -8.06 -2.23 -9.77
C GLN A 9 -6.87 -2.40 -8.83
N HIS A 10 -6.19 -1.30 -8.49
CA HIS A 10 -5.05 -1.29 -7.60
C HIS A 10 -4.91 0.06 -6.88
N ILE A 11 -4.07 0.06 -5.87
CA ILE A 11 -3.65 1.26 -5.14
C ILE A 11 -2.13 1.35 -5.25
N GLY A 12 -1.62 2.51 -5.65
CA GLY A 12 -0.19 2.80 -5.69
C GLY A 12 0.30 3.31 -4.33
N ILE A 13 1.36 2.71 -3.82
CA ILE A 13 2.02 3.09 -2.56
C ILE A 13 3.48 3.39 -2.84
N ALA A 14 3.90 4.62 -2.56
CA ALA A 14 5.30 5.01 -2.65
C ALA A 14 6.05 4.56 -1.39
N VAL A 15 7.20 3.91 -1.57
CA VAL A 15 8.02 3.38 -0.49
C VAL A 15 9.48 3.76 -0.65
N SER A 16 10.21 3.79 0.46
CA SER A 16 11.66 4.06 0.47
C SER A 16 12.51 2.80 0.24
N ASP A 17 11.97 1.62 0.57
CA ASP A 17 12.61 0.31 0.40
C ASP A 17 11.63 -0.68 -0.21
N MET A 18 11.79 -0.94 -1.51
CA MET A 18 10.93 -1.84 -2.29
C MET A 18 10.95 -3.27 -1.77
N ASP A 19 12.13 -3.81 -1.50
CA ASP A 19 12.28 -5.22 -1.17
C ASP A 19 11.76 -5.51 0.24
N ALA A 20 12.01 -4.59 1.19
CA ALA A 20 11.45 -4.68 2.53
C ALA A 20 9.91 -4.60 2.50
N SER A 21 9.36 -3.65 1.73
CA SER A 21 7.91 -3.46 1.61
C SER A 21 7.22 -4.65 0.94
N LEU A 22 7.75 -5.15 -0.18
CA LEU A 22 7.21 -6.34 -0.85
C LEU A 22 7.26 -7.58 0.05
N LYS A 23 8.34 -7.76 0.80
CA LYS A 23 8.46 -8.85 1.78
C LYS A 23 7.42 -8.74 2.90
N LEU A 24 7.20 -7.51 3.39
CA LEU A 24 6.18 -7.25 4.41
C LEU A 24 4.78 -7.54 3.90
N TYR A 25 4.39 -6.96 2.75
CA TYR A 25 3.06 -7.14 2.18
C TYR A 25 2.76 -8.59 1.82
N ARG A 26 3.77 -9.32 1.33
CA ARG A 26 3.67 -10.77 1.14
C ARG A 26 3.35 -11.48 2.45
N LYS A 27 4.13 -11.19 3.50
CA LYS A 27 3.99 -11.85 4.80
C LYS A 27 2.68 -11.47 5.49
N LEU A 28 2.28 -10.19 5.40
CA LEU A 28 1.13 -9.66 6.13
C LEU A 28 -0.20 -9.98 5.45
N PHE A 29 -0.27 -9.82 4.11
CA PHE A 29 -1.50 -9.91 3.35
C PHE A 29 -1.54 -11.03 2.32
N GLY A 30 -0.46 -11.84 2.20
CA GLY A 30 -0.37 -12.87 1.17
C GLY A 30 -0.33 -12.31 -0.25
N LEU A 31 0.20 -11.10 -0.43
CA LEU A 31 0.37 -10.47 -1.75
C LEU A 31 1.65 -11.04 -2.40
N ASP A 32 1.60 -12.27 -2.84
CA ASP A 32 2.76 -13.05 -3.29
C ASP A 32 2.80 -13.31 -4.79
N MET A 33 1.72 -12.98 -5.52
CA MET A 33 1.66 -13.12 -6.96
C MET A 33 2.01 -11.80 -7.65
N PRO A 34 3.20 -11.67 -8.26
CA PRO A 34 3.55 -10.48 -9.02
C PRO A 34 2.78 -10.47 -10.35
N PHE A 35 2.10 -9.37 -10.65
CA PHE A 35 1.55 -9.10 -11.97
C PHE A 35 2.63 -8.53 -12.88
N PHE A 36 3.43 -7.60 -12.36
CA PHE A 36 4.68 -7.14 -12.98
C PHE A 36 5.65 -6.65 -11.91
N ASP A 37 6.94 -6.62 -12.26
CA ASP A 37 8.01 -5.95 -11.53
C ASP A 37 8.98 -5.39 -12.58
N ALA A 38 9.08 -4.08 -12.69
CA ALA A 38 9.85 -3.43 -13.72
C ALA A 38 10.44 -2.10 -13.26
N GLU A 39 11.61 -1.78 -13.80
CA GLU A 39 12.26 -0.49 -13.68
C GLU A 39 12.24 0.21 -15.02
N ALA A 40 11.75 1.44 -15.06
CA ALA A 40 11.64 2.21 -16.30
C ALA A 40 11.58 3.72 -16.04
N PRO A 41 11.91 4.55 -17.04
CA PRO A 41 11.61 5.97 -17.04
C PRO A 41 10.10 6.22 -16.88
N ALA A 42 9.73 7.25 -16.12
CA ALA A 42 8.36 7.59 -15.80
C ALA A 42 7.98 8.99 -16.26
N PRO A 43 7.88 9.27 -17.58
CA PRO A 43 7.65 10.61 -18.11
C PRO A 43 6.29 11.20 -17.71
N LEU A 44 5.30 10.36 -17.39
CA LEU A 44 4.01 10.84 -16.89
C LEU A 44 4.09 11.46 -15.48
N MET A 45 5.22 11.29 -14.79
CA MET A 45 5.47 11.90 -13.47
C MET A 45 6.25 13.22 -13.55
N ASP A 46 6.67 13.67 -14.73
CA ASP A 46 7.50 14.86 -14.90
C ASP A 46 6.90 16.10 -14.23
N SER A 47 5.58 16.29 -14.34
CA SER A 47 4.89 17.42 -13.70
C SER A 47 5.01 17.41 -12.16
N HIS A 48 5.20 16.24 -11.55
CA HIS A 48 5.39 16.08 -10.11
C HIS A 48 6.87 16.08 -9.71
N CYS A 49 7.76 15.94 -10.70
CA CYS A 49 9.21 15.84 -10.52
C CYS A 49 9.96 17.08 -11.08
N LYS A 50 9.34 18.27 -10.99
CA LYS A 50 9.92 19.54 -11.44
C LYS A 50 10.30 19.58 -12.93
N GLY A 51 9.63 18.77 -13.75
CA GLY A 51 9.91 18.63 -15.18
C GLY A 51 11.02 17.63 -15.53
N GLU A 52 11.55 16.92 -14.56
CA GLU A 52 12.57 15.89 -14.78
C GLU A 52 11.94 14.50 -14.91
N THR A 53 12.34 13.75 -15.94
CA THR A 53 11.93 12.35 -16.09
C THR A 53 12.75 11.47 -15.16
N ILE A 54 12.09 10.96 -14.13
CA ILE A 54 12.72 10.04 -13.16
C ILE A 54 12.68 8.60 -13.66
N VAL A 55 13.59 7.77 -13.15
CA VAL A 55 13.50 6.31 -13.24
C VAL A 55 12.91 5.79 -11.94
N LYS A 56 11.92 4.90 -12.06
CA LYS A 56 11.29 4.23 -10.90
C LYS A 56 11.21 2.73 -11.14
N ARG A 57 11.31 1.97 -10.05
CA ARG A 57 10.85 0.59 -10.02
C ARG A 57 9.41 0.57 -9.52
N ALA A 58 8.56 -0.20 -10.18
CA ALA A 58 7.20 -0.44 -9.77
C ALA A 58 6.93 -1.95 -9.82
N SER A 59 6.30 -2.47 -8.77
CA SER A 59 5.91 -3.86 -8.67
C SER A 59 4.45 -3.94 -8.24
N MET A 60 3.61 -4.54 -9.07
CA MET A 60 2.21 -4.78 -8.73
C MET A 60 2.03 -6.22 -8.27
N VAL A 61 1.52 -6.38 -7.05
CA VAL A 61 1.34 -7.67 -6.40
C VAL A 61 -0.13 -7.92 -6.04
N LEU A 62 -0.54 -9.17 -6.16
CA LEU A 62 -1.91 -9.61 -5.89
C LEU A 62 -1.93 -10.77 -4.90
N ASN A 63 -3.11 -10.97 -4.31
CA ASN A 63 -3.45 -12.17 -3.58
C ASN A 63 -4.30 -13.09 -4.45
N HIS A 64 -4.02 -14.40 -4.46
CA HIS A 64 -4.79 -15.40 -5.20
C HIS A 64 -6.26 -15.51 -4.76
N GLN A 65 -6.59 -15.06 -3.58
CA GLN A 65 -7.96 -15.08 -3.06
C GLN A 65 -8.84 -13.96 -3.62
N GLY A 66 -8.27 -13.10 -4.45
CA GLY A 66 -8.98 -11.98 -5.09
C GLY A 66 -8.80 -10.65 -4.36
N GLY A 67 -9.50 -9.64 -4.83
CA GLY A 67 -9.40 -8.27 -4.36
C GLY A 67 -8.60 -7.38 -5.31
N SER A 68 -8.31 -6.16 -4.86
CA SER A 68 -7.49 -5.21 -5.60
C SER A 68 -6.01 -5.52 -5.42
N ALA A 69 -5.20 -5.15 -6.41
CA ALA A 69 -3.76 -5.22 -6.32
C ALA A 69 -3.19 -4.06 -5.49
N VAL A 70 -1.94 -4.22 -5.06
CA VAL A 70 -1.10 -3.15 -4.54
C VAL A 70 0.07 -2.96 -5.50
N GLU A 71 0.24 -1.74 -6.00
CA GLU A 71 1.42 -1.33 -6.75
C GLU A 71 2.39 -0.62 -5.80
N VAL A 72 3.52 -1.23 -5.54
CA VAL A 72 4.60 -0.64 -4.74
C VAL A 72 5.56 0.08 -5.67
N ILE A 73 5.86 1.35 -5.36
CA ILE A 73 6.63 2.23 -6.24
C ILE A 73 7.78 2.85 -5.45
N SER A 74 8.97 2.85 -6.04
CA SER A 74 10.13 3.59 -5.51
C SER A 74 10.94 4.21 -6.63
N PRO A 75 11.33 5.50 -6.53
CA PRO A 75 12.34 6.07 -7.42
C PRO A 75 13.65 5.31 -7.27
N THR A 76 14.36 5.11 -8.40
CA THR A 76 15.70 4.52 -8.43
C THR A 76 16.75 5.52 -8.90
N SER A 77 16.34 6.60 -9.58
CA SER A 77 17.22 7.67 -10.02
C SER A 77 17.64 8.64 -8.91
N PHE A 78 16.94 8.63 -7.77
CA PHE A 78 17.30 9.40 -6.58
C PHE A 78 16.79 8.72 -5.31
N LYS A 79 17.35 9.09 -4.16
CA LYS A 79 16.86 8.60 -2.86
C LYS A 79 15.60 9.38 -2.46
N PRO A 80 14.43 8.71 -2.31
CA PRO A 80 13.22 9.38 -1.87
C PRO A 80 13.40 9.94 -0.45
N GLN A 81 12.79 11.09 -0.20
CA GLN A 81 12.72 11.69 1.12
C GLN A 81 11.33 11.47 1.69
N GLY A 82 11.27 11.17 2.97
CA GLY A 82 10.00 11.14 3.69
C GLY A 82 9.35 12.53 3.77
N PRO A 83 8.08 12.60 4.17
CA PRO A 83 7.40 13.88 4.34
C PRO A 83 8.12 14.73 5.40
N VAL A 84 8.21 16.04 5.13
CA VAL A 84 8.84 17.02 6.03
C VAL A 84 7.96 17.41 7.22
N PHE A 85 6.75 16.85 7.29
CA PHE A 85 5.78 17.06 8.37
C PHE A 85 5.17 15.73 8.79
N ALA A 86 4.62 15.67 9.99
CA ALA A 86 3.89 14.50 10.45
C ALA A 86 2.51 14.43 9.74
N ILE A 87 2.32 13.41 8.92
CA ILE A 87 1.03 13.14 8.27
C ILE A 87 0.02 12.77 9.35
N ARG A 88 -1.16 13.41 9.31
CA ARG A 88 -2.27 13.18 10.23
C ARG A 88 -3.50 12.71 9.47
N GLN A 89 -4.36 11.98 10.15
CA GLN A 89 -5.66 11.65 9.59
C GLN A 89 -6.46 12.94 9.30
N GLY A 90 -6.93 13.06 8.07
CA GLY A 90 -7.63 14.26 7.57
C GLY A 90 -6.77 15.18 6.69
N ASP A 91 -5.47 14.94 6.59
CA ASP A 91 -4.63 15.62 5.59
C ASP A 91 -5.05 15.22 4.17
N LEU A 92 -4.79 16.11 3.21
CA LEU A 92 -5.13 15.87 1.81
C LEU A 92 -4.31 14.70 1.24
N GLY A 93 -4.98 13.84 0.49
CA GLY A 93 -4.40 12.65 -0.14
C GLY A 93 -5.01 11.35 0.38
N ILE A 94 -4.43 10.22 -0.03
CA ILE A 94 -4.84 8.89 0.47
C ILE A 94 -4.05 8.62 1.75
N GLY A 95 -4.65 8.93 2.90
CA GLY A 95 -4.03 8.72 4.20
C GLY A 95 -4.15 7.29 4.73
N SER A 96 -5.11 6.50 4.22
CA SER A 96 -5.30 5.11 4.63
C SER A 96 -6.02 4.29 3.57
N THR A 97 -5.81 2.99 3.61
CA THR A 97 -6.53 2.00 2.79
C THR A 97 -7.15 0.94 3.70
N MET A 98 -8.30 0.42 3.29
CA MET A 98 -8.98 -0.62 4.05
C MET A 98 -8.86 -1.95 3.34
N VAL A 99 -8.40 -2.95 4.07
CA VAL A 99 -8.38 -4.35 3.64
C VAL A 99 -9.45 -5.13 4.39
N LYS A 100 -10.19 -5.99 3.67
CA LYS A 100 -11.17 -6.88 4.28
C LYS A 100 -10.58 -8.26 4.51
N THR A 101 -10.94 -8.88 5.61
CA THR A 101 -10.59 -10.26 5.94
C THR A 101 -11.83 -11.05 6.34
N PRO A 102 -11.92 -12.35 6.03
CA PRO A 102 -13.01 -13.20 6.51
C PRO A 102 -12.96 -13.45 8.03
N ASP A 103 -11.77 -13.35 8.65
CA ASP A 103 -11.57 -13.54 10.08
C ASP A 103 -10.65 -12.44 10.64
N ILE A 104 -11.26 -11.39 11.16
CA ILE A 104 -10.55 -10.23 11.68
C ILE A 104 -9.69 -10.57 12.91
N ARG A 105 -10.11 -11.51 13.75
CA ARG A 105 -9.37 -11.87 14.96
C ARG A 105 -8.08 -12.60 14.63
N LYS A 106 -8.15 -13.60 13.74
CA LYS A 106 -6.95 -14.27 13.24
C LYS A 106 -6.02 -13.34 12.49
N MET A 107 -6.60 -12.41 11.70
CA MET A 107 -5.79 -11.40 11.00
C MET A 107 -5.08 -10.46 11.99
N HIS A 108 -5.72 -10.06 13.06
CA HIS A 108 -5.13 -9.23 14.10
C HIS A 108 -3.98 -9.95 14.83
N GLU A 109 -4.20 -11.19 15.27
CA GLU A 109 -3.15 -12.04 15.87
C GLU A 109 -1.96 -12.21 14.92
N HIS A 110 -2.24 -12.46 13.64
CA HIS A 110 -1.20 -12.56 12.61
C HIS A 110 -0.44 -11.23 12.46
N ALA A 111 -1.14 -10.11 12.36
CA ALA A 111 -0.52 -8.79 12.24
C ALA A 111 0.38 -8.47 13.44
N LEU A 112 -0.08 -8.73 14.66
CA LEU A 112 0.72 -8.57 15.87
C LEU A 112 1.99 -9.44 15.86
N SER A 113 1.92 -10.64 15.27
CA SER A 113 3.10 -11.50 15.13
C SER A 113 4.12 -11.02 14.10
N VAL A 114 3.66 -10.24 13.11
CA VAL A 114 4.50 -9.74 11.99
C VAL A 114 5.07 -8.36 12.27
N ILE A 115 4.22 -7.44 12.79
CA ILE A 115 4.53 -6.02 13.01
C ILE A 115 4.01 -5.55 14.38
N PRO A 116 4.50 -6.10 15.49
CA PRO A 116 3.94 -5.82 16.83
C PRO A 116 4.02 -4.33 17.23
N ASN A 117 4.98 -3.58 16.66
CA ASN A 117 5.21 -2.18 17.04
C ASN A 117 4.35 -1.18 16.26
N THR A 118 3.76 -1.60 15.15
CA THR A 118 2.98 -0.73 14.24
C THR A 118 1.56 -1.23 14.04
N CYS A 119 1.18 -2.31 14.71
CA CYS A 119 -0.18 -2.83 14.78
C CYS A 119 -0.85 -2.38 16.07
N ASP A 120 -2.09 -1.91 16.01
CA ASP A 120 -2.86 -1.61 17.20
C ASP A 120 -3.02 -2.86 18.07
N GLN A 121 -2.82 -2.72 19.39
CA GLN A 121 -2.95 -3.83 20.35
C GLN A 121 -4.39 -4.25 20.53
N GLU A 122 -5.32 -3.33 20.33
CA GLU A 122 -6.76 -3.56 20.51
C GLU A 122 -7.51 -3.33 19.20
N MET A 123 -8.56 -4.10 19.02
CA MET A 123 -9.54 -3.88 17.96
C MET A 123 -10.62 -2.92 18.45
N VAL A 124 -11.11 -2.07 17.55
CA VAL A 124 -12.16 -1.11 17.80
C VAL A 124 -13.37 -1.35 16.91
N ILE A 125 -14.53 -0.89 17.32
CA ILE A 125 -15.73 -0.88 16.47
C ILE A 125 -15.80 0.48 15.79
N ASP A 126 -15.80 0.48 14.45
CA ASP A 126 -15.92 1.69 13.66
C ASP A 126 -17.34 2.27 13.69
N PRO A 127 -17.57 3.51 13.21
CA PRO A 127 -18.90 4.12 13.18
C PRO A 127 -19.97 3.35 12.38
N LEU A 128 -19.56 2.39 11.56
CA LEU A 128 -20.43 1.51 10.78
C LEU A 128 -20.70 0.17 11.50
N GLY A 129 -20.24 0.01 12.73
CA GLY A 129 -20.42 -1.20 13.53
C GLY A 129 -19.49 -2.35 13.15
N ARG A 130 -18.41 -2.11 12.40
CA ARG A 130 -17.47 -3.15 11.97
C ARG A 130 -16.30 -3.21 12.96
N LEU A 131 -15.89 -4.43 13.30
CA LEU A 131 -14.66 -4.64 14.06
C LEU A 131 -13.45 -4.34 13.18
N THR A 132 -12.54 -3.48 13.61
CA THR A 132 -11.37 -3.00 12.88
C THR A 132 -10.15 -2.87 13.78
N PHE A 133 -8.98 -2.83 13.19
CA PHE A 133 -7.72 -2.41 13.80
C PHE A 133 -6.87 -1.70 12.76
N PHE A 134 -5.93 -0.89 13.21
CA PHE A 134 -5.06 -0.13 12.32
C PHE A 134 -3.65 -0.73 12.28
N LEU A 135 -3.08 -0.68 11.09
CA LEU A 135 -1.68 -0.97 10.83
C LEU A 135 -1.04 0.31 10.32
N ARG A 136 0.16 0.62 10.82
CA ARG A 136 0.95 1.73 10.29
C ARG A 136 2.03 1.15 9.41
N ASP A 137 2.11 1.69 8.20
CA ASP A 137 3.22 1.43 7.29
C ASP A 137 4.46 2.23 7.74
N PHE A 138 5.64 1.86 7.19
CA PHE A 138 6.92 2.47 7.60
C PHE A 138 7.13 3.86 7.03
#